data_a817daf72d66e4ac505cceb5a7cb303f
#
_entry.id   a817daf72d66e4ac505cceb5a7cb303f
#
_cell.length_a   1.000
_cell.length_b   1.000
_cell.length_c   1.000
_cell.angle_alpha   90.00
_cell.angle_beta   90.00
_cell.angle_gamma   90.00
#
_symmetry.space_group_name_H-M   'P 1'
#
loop_
_entity.id
_entity.type
_entity.pdbx_description
1 polymer ?
#
loop_
_entity_poly.entity_id
_entity_poly.type
_entity_poly.pdbx_seq_one_letter_code
_entity_poly.pdbx_strand_id
1 'polypeptide(L)'
;MIDYNKCKLFTEKNDWISICNLNGLDFNSCRFGTMKEMNLLSSQLQPDEVVFGFTAGVMSNKGDSNLTDWGVSTWVVVLTDRRFLFLDAALLSNSLDVHSILHKNIQGVMVAQGFVLGKISIETGSRSTIIDNCEKKTVKVLGDLANEWLQTLEERKSAPKTVTEESGLDKLKKLAELKNLGVISELEFNEAKIKILSSL
;
A
#
# COMPACT_ATOMS: atom_id res chain seq x y z
N MET A 1 13.29 -0.09 8.59
CA MET A 1 11.92 0.05 9.16
C MET A 1 11.24 1.22 8.50
N ILE A 2 10.04 1.02 7.94
CA ILE A 2 9.25 2.03 7.24
C ILE A 2 8.78 3.11 8.22
N ASP A 3 9.15 4.37 7.98
CA ASP A 3 8.60 5.52 8.70
C ASP A 3 7.25 5.92 8.06
N TYR A 4 6.19 5.25 8.49
CA TYR A 4 4.84 5.43 7.94
C TYR A 4 4.37 6.89 7.95
N ASN A 5 4.61 7.61 9.05
CA ASN A 5 4.14 8.99 9.21
C ASN A 5 4.83 9.94 8.23
N LYS A 6 6.13 9.79 8.01
CA LYS A 6 6.84 10.58 7.01
C LYS A 6 6.42 10.20 5.59
N CYS A 7 6.26 8.90 5.30
CA CYS A 7 5.74 8.47 4.00
C CYS A 7 4.36 9.07 3.73
N LYS A 8 3.46 9.07 4.72
CA LYS A 8 2.14 9.70 4.61
C LYS A 8 2.25 11.19 4.30
N LEU A 9 3.04 11.93 5.07
CA LEU A 9 3.25 13.37 4.85
C LEU A 9 3.77 13.69 3.44
N PHE A 10 4.73 12.89 2.94
CA PHE A 10 5.29 13.10 1.60
C PHE A 10 4.31 12.67 0.51
N THR A 11 3.53 11.62 0.72
CA THR A 11 2.48 11.18 -0.20
C THR A 11 1.42 12.27 -0.39
N GLU A 12 0.94 12.88 0.69
CA GLU A 12 -0.03 13.99 0.68
C GLU A 12 0.48 15.21 -0.10
N LYS A 13 1.80 15.42 -0.13
CA LYS A 13 2.47 16.50 -0.87
C LYS A 13 2.88 16.10 -2.29
N ASN A 14 2.68 14.86 -2.71
CA ASN A 14 3.21 14.28 -3.93
C ASN A 14 4.75 14.41 -4.03
N ASP A 15 5.43 14.38 -2.90
CA ASP A 15 6.90 14.51 -2.82
C ASP A 15 7.57 13.13 -2.95
N TRP A 16 7.55 12.62 -4.17
CA TRP A 16 8.10 11.31 -4.52
C TRP A 16 9.61 11.22 -4.31
N ILE A 17 10.33 12.34 -4.45
CA ILE A 17 11.77 12.41 -4.21
C ILE A 17 12.07 12.15 -2.73
N SER A 18 11.35 12.82 -1.83
CA SER A 18 11.54 12.63 -0.39
C SER A 18 11.16 11.22 0.06
N ILE A 19 10.14 10.59 -0.53
CA ILE A 19 9.81 9.17 -0.27
C ILE A 19 10.97 8.26 -0.68
N CYS A 20 11.53 8.45 -1.87
CA CYS A 20 12.67 7.66 -2.33
C CYS A 20 13.87 7.83 -1.38
N ASN A 21 14.26 9.07 -1.08
CA ASN A 21 15.39 9.36 -0.22
C ASN A 21 15.20 8.78 1.19
N LEU A 22 13.98 8.89 1.75
CA LEU A 22 13.64 8.34 3.06
C LEU A 22 13.88 6.82 3.14
N ASN A 23 13.52 6.11 2.07
CA ASN A 23 13.55 4.66 2.01
C ASN A 23 14.79 4.09 1.30
N GLY A 24 15.77 4.92 0.96
CA GLY A 24 17.03 4.49 0.34
C GLY A 24 16.92 4.09 -1.14
N LEU A 25 15.90 4.63 -1.83
CA LEU A 25 15.71 4.49 -3.26
C LEU A 25 16.34 5.68 -3.99
N ASP A 26 16.87 5.45 -5.20
CA ASP A 26 17.28 6.54 -6.09
C ASP A 26 16.13 6.91 -7.02
N PHE A 27 15.58 8.10 -6.83
CA PHE A 27 14.48 8.61 -7.65
C PHE A 27 14.81 8.62 -9.15
N ASN A 28 16.03 8.94 -9.53
CA ASN A 28 16.43 9.00 -10.94
C ASN A 28 16.43 7.61 -11.58
N SER A 29 16.86 6.59 -10.84
CA SER A 29 16.83 5.19 -11.28
C SER A 29 15.41 4.62 -11.31
N CYS A 30 14.54 5.07 -10.39
CA CYS A 30 13.15 4.65 -10.36
C CYS A 30 12.29 5.18 -11.51
N ARG A 31 12.68 6.33 -12.10
CA ARG A 31 11.84 7.07 -13.04
C ARG A 31 12.22 6.91 -14.51
N PHE A 32 13.16 6.05 -14.86
CA PHE A 32 13.66 5.96 -16.23
C PHE A 32 12.53 5.68 -17.23
N GLY A 33 12.25 6.69 -18.08
CA GLY A 33 11.17 6.62 -19.08
C GLY A 33 9.73 6.78 -18.55
N THR A 34 9.53 7.08 -17.26
CA THR A 34 8.23 6.95 -16.57
C THR A 34 7.72 8.24 -15.91
N MET A 35 8.13 9.42 -16.41
CA MET A 35 7.68 10.69 -15.83
C MET A 35 6.17 10.93 -15.99
N LYS A 36 5.56 10.40 -17.04
CA LYS A 36 4.12 10.56 -17.29
C LYS A 36 3.30 9.81 -16.25
N GLU A 37 3.68 8.58 -15.92
CA GLU A 37 3.07 7.76 -14.88
C GLU A 37 3.22 8.42 -13.51
N MET A 38 4.40 8.96 -13.21
CA MET A 38 4.65 9.62 -11.94
C MET A 38 3.79 10.88 -11.74
N ASN A 39 3.52 11.62 -12.81
CA ASN A 39 2.62 12.78 -12.77
C ASN A 39 1.16 12.38 -12.54
N LEU A 40 0.77 11.17 -12.95
CA LEU A 40 -0.58 10.63 -12.81
C LEU A 40 -0.77 9.82 -11.52
N LEU A 41 0.32 9.45 -10.83
CA LEU A 41 0.28 8.56 -9.67
C LEU A 41 -0.69 9.03 -8.60
N SER A 42 -0.68 10.33 -8.25
CA SER A 42 -1.55 10.87 -7.19
C SER A 42 -3.04 10.65 -7.49
N SER A 43 -3.44 10.74 -8.76
CA SER A 43 -4.83 10.52 -9.18
C SER A 43 -5.27 9.05 -9.11
N GLN A 44 -4.32 8.12 -8.98
CA GLN A 44 -4.57 6.68 -8.90
C GLN A 44 -4.58 6.15 -7.47
N LEU A 45 -4.16 6.96 -6.51
CA LEU A 45 -4.19 6.60 -5.09
C LEU A 45 -5.62 6.67 -4.54
N GLN A 46 -5.94 5.75 -3.65
CA GLN A 46 -7.16 5.80 -2.86
C GLN A 46 -7.04 6.88 -1.76
N PRO A 47 -8.14 7.37 -1.19
CA PRO A 47 -8.09 8.27 -0.03
C PRO A 47 -7.23 7.67 1.09
N ASP A 48 -6.32 8.47 1.65
CA ASP A 48 -5.37 8.08 2.71
C ASP A 48 -4.44 6.90 2.36
N GLU A 49 -4.28 6.54 1.09
CA GLU A 49 -3.30 5.55 0.66
C GLU A 49 -1.89 6.14 0.71
N VAL A 50 -0.93 5.41 1.29
CA VAL A 50 0.43 5.88 1.56
C VAL A 50 1.43 5.15 0.68
N VAL A 51 2.25 5.90 -0.07
CA VAL A 51 3.32 5.35 -0.92
C VAL A 51 4.58 5.13 -0.09
N PHE A 52 5.21 3.96 -0.26
CA PHE A 52 6.49 3.62 0.37
C PHE A 52 7.67 3.68 -0.62
N GLY A 53 7.41 3.48 -1.89
CA GLY A 53 8.43 3.54 -2.92
C GLY A 53 7.95 2.98 -4.25
N PHE A 54 8.81 3.04 -5.23
CA PHE A 54 8.50 2.56 -6.58
C PHE A 54 9.77 2.15 -7.33
N THR A 55 9.58 1.38 -8.39
CA THR A 55 10.59 1.03 -9.39
C THR A 55 9.96 1.04 -10.77
N ALA A 56 10.78 0.93 -11.81
CA ALA A 56 10.30 0.75 -13.18
C ALA A 56 10.90 -0.51 -13.78
N GLY A 57 10.15 -1.17 -14.64
CA GLY A 57 10.58 -2.38 -15.32
C GLY A 57 9.55 -2.88 -16.33
N VAL A 58 9.86 -4.00 -16.95
CA VAL A 58 8.99 -4.68 -17.92
C VAL A 58 8.15 -5.72 -17.19
N MET A 59 6.83 -5.62 -17.27
CA MET A 59 5.93 -6.54 -16.60
C MET A 59 5.64 -7.78 -17.48
N SER A 60 5.63 -8.96 -16.86
CA SER A 60 5.17 -10.22 -17.45
C SER A 60 4.38 -11.04 -16.43
N ASN A 61 3.39 -11.80 -16.89
CA ASN A 61 2.62 -12.72 -16.07
C ASN A 61 2.96 -14.17 -16.45
N LYS A 62 3.39 -14.99 -15.50
CA LYS A 62 3.46 -16.43 -15.71
C LYS A 62 2.04 -17.01 -15.68
N GLY A 63 1.62 -17.60 -16.77
CA GLY A 63 0.32 -18.25 -16.90
C GLY A 63 -0.53 -17.77 -18.08
N ASP A 64 -0.22 -16.64 -18.69
CA ASP A 64 -0.84 -16.23 -19.96
C ASP A 64 0.00 -16.73 -21.15
N SER A 65 -0.62 -17.60 -21.95
CA SER A 65 -0.01 -18.15 -23.17
C SER A 65 0.11 -17.16 -24.33
N ASN A 66 -0.40 -15.94 -24.16
CA ASN A 66 -0.33 -14.88 -25.16
C ASN A 66 0.86 -13.95 -24.89
N LEU A 67 2.05 -14.44 -25.23
CA LEU A 67 3.30 -13.68 -25.16
C LEU A 67 3.41 -12.50 -26.14
N THR A 68 2.38 -12.21 -26.92
CA THR A 68 2.45 -11.27 -28.06
C THR A 68 2.14 -9.82 -27.70
N ASP A 69 1.54 -9.53 -26.54
CA ASP A 69 1.16 -8.14 -26.18
C ASP A 69 2.10 -7.47 -25.16
N TRP A 70 3.15 -8.13 -24.72
CA TRP A 70 4.02 -7.67 -23.63
C TRP A 70 5.36 -7.07 -24.08
N GLY A 71 5.48 -6.77 -25.34
CA GLY A 71 6.71 -6.22 -25.86
C GLY A 71 6.78 -4.71 -25.65
N VAL A 72 7.67 -4.25 -24.81
CA VAL A 72 8.31 -2.92 -24.86
C VAL A 72 7.77 -1.81 -23.94
N SER A 73 6.63 -1.94 -23.25
CA SER A 73 6.23 -0.88 -22.32
C SER A 73 6.90 -1.02 -20.94
N THR A 74 7.37 0.11 -20.43
CA THR A 74 7.97 0.19 -19.10
C THR A 74 6.89 0.58 -18.10
N TRP A 75 6.61 -0.32 -17.17
CA TRP A 75 5.67 -0.11 -16.10
C TRP A 75 6.32 0.54 -14.88
N VAL A 76 5.65 1.50 -14.28
CA VAL A 76 5.95 1.93 -12.92
C VAL A 76 5.27 0.98 -11.95
N VAL A 77 6.03 0.49 -11.00
CA VAL A 77 5.55 -0.38 -9.91
C VAL A 77 5.67 0.37 -8.61
N VAL A 78 4.55 0.65 -7.99
CA VAL A 78 4.46 1.43 -6.75
C VAL A 78 4.06 0.50 -5.60
N LEU A 79 4.81 0.52 -4.53
CA LEU A 79 4.44 -0.11 -3.27
C LEU A 79 3.73 0.93 -2.39
N THR A 80 2.50 0.60 -1.99
CA THR A 80 1.72 1.41 -1.04
C THR A 80 1.47 0.63 0.26
N ASP A 81 0.80 1.24 1.20
CA ASP A 81 0.36 0.57 2.44
C ASP A 81 -0.76 -0.46 2.22
N ARG A 82 -1.40 -0.49 1.02
CA ARG A 82 -2.57 -1.34 0.71
C ARG A 82 -2.32 -2.37 -0.39
N ARG A 83 -1.45 -2.03 -1.36
CA ARG A 83 -1.28 -2.81 -2.60
C ARG A 83 0.03 -2.52 -3.31
N PHE A 84 0.37 -3.39 -4.25
CA PHE A 84 1.19 -2.99 -5.39
C PHE A 84 0.30 -2.37 -6.45
N LEU A 85 0.69 -1.23 -6.97
CA LEU A 85 0.01 -0.50 -8.04
C LEU A 85 0.95 -0.45 -9.24
N PHE A 86 0.45 -0.77 -10.43
CA PHE A 86 1.20 -0.80 -11.67
C PHE A 86 0.59 0.19 -12.64
N LEU A 87 1.42 1.02 -13.22
CA LEU A 87 1.02 2.09 -14.13
C LEU A 87 1.83 2.00 -15.43
N ASP A 88 1.14 2.04 -16.57
CA ASP A 88 1.75 2.18 -17.91
C ASP A 88 0.98 3.23 -18.70
N ALA A 89 1.64 4.34 -19.01
CA ALA A 89 1.04 5.44 -19.76
C ALA A 89 1.47 5.37 -21.21
N ALA A 90 0.51 5.21 -22.11
CA ALA A 90 0.81 5.17 -23.53
C ALA A 90 1.55 6.41 -24.02
N LEU A 91 2.59 6.21 -24.83
CA LEU A 91 3.46 7.28 -25.31
C LEU A 91 2.73 8.32 -26.17
N LEU A 92 1.80 7.85 -27.00
CA LEU A 92 1.15 8.66 -28.05
C LEU A 92 -0.30 9.04 -27.73
N SER A 93 -0.86 8.53 -26.64
CA SER A 93 -2.24 8.82 -26.23
C SER A 93 -2.30 9.24 -24.75
N ASN A 94 -3.47 9.60 -24.28
CA ASN A 94 -3.72 9.87 -22.86
C ASN A 94 -4.24 8.64 -22.11
N SER A 95 -4.12 7.43 -22.70
CA SER A 95 -4.50 6.21 -22.02
C SER A 95 -3.47 5.86 -20.93
N LEU A 96 -3.99 5.37 -19.83
CA LEU A 96 -3.21 4.86 -18.69
C LEU A 96 -3.75 3.48 -18.35
N ASP A 97 -2.92 2.47 -18.49
CA ASP A 97 -3.22 1.14 -18.00
C ASP A 97 -2.84 1.04 -16.52
N VAL A 98 -3.79 0.56 -15.72
CA VAL A 98 -3.64 0.47 -14.27
C VAL A 98 -4.00 -0.93 -13.80
N HIS A 99 -3.06 -1.59 -13.14
CA HIS A 99 -3.29 -2.85 -12.44
C HIS A 99 -2.96 -2.71 -10.96
N SER A 100 -3.55 -3.57 -10.13
CA SER A 100 -3.19 -3.58 -8.71
C SER A 100 -3.31 -4.97 -8.09
N ILE A 101 -2.42 -5.25 -7.14
CA ILE A 101 -2.42 -6.47 -6.35
C ILE A 101 -2.52 -6.08 -4.88
N LEU A 102 -3.66 -6.35 -4.26
CA LEU A 102 -3.87 -6.07 -2.83
C LEU A 102 -2.96 -6.95 -1.98
N HIS A 103 -2.39 -6.41 -0.92
CA HIS A 103 -1.48 -7.12 -0.01
C HIS A 103 -2.09 -8.41 0.57
N LYS A 104 -3.39 -8.42 0.85
CA LYS A 104 -4.11 -9.61 1.33
C LYS A 104 -4.09 -10.81 0.37
N ASN A 105 -3.81 -10.58 -0.92
CA ASN A 105 -3.76 -11.60 -1.94
C ASN A 105 -2.33 -12.07 -2.22
N ILE A 106 -1.32 -11.43 -1.64
CA ILE A 106 0.10 -11.74 -1.85
C ILE A 106 0.50 -12.87 -0.91
N GLN A 107 1.10 -13.90 -1.48
CA GLN A 107 1.69 -15.02 -0.75
C GLN A 107 3.19 -14.88 -0.55
N GLY A 108 3.85 -14.11 -1.42
CA GLY A 108 5.28 -13.84 -1.31
C GLY A 108 5.75 -12.80 -2.31
N VAL A 109 6.81 -12.12 -1.93
CA VAL A 109 7.55 -11.20 -2.80
C VAL A 109 9.00 -11.65 -2.86
N MET A 110 9.47 -11.97 -4.06
CA MET A 110 10.83 -12.42 -4.30
C MET A 110 11.58 -11.42 -5.17
N VAL A 111 12.84 -11.21 -4.85
CA VAL A 111 13.75 -10.37 -5.65
C VAL A 111 14.91 -11.22 -6.14
N ALA A 112 15.21 -11.12 -7.42
CA ALA A 112 16.42 -11.68 -7.99
C ALA A 112 17.26 -10.56 -8.60
N GLN A 113 18.55 -10.56 -8.29
CA GLN A 113 19.51 -9.60 -8.82
C GLN A 113 20.44 -10.29 -9.82
N GLY A 114 20.42 -9.81 -11.06
CA GLY A 114 21.39 -10.17 -12.07
C GLY A 114 22.69 -9.37 -11.95
N PHE A 115 23.50 -9.41 -12.98
CA PHE A 115 24.76 -8.65 -12.99
C PHE A 115 24.54 -7.13 -13.03
N VAL A 116 23.65 -6.66 -13.88
CA VAL A 116 23.32 -5.22 -14.06
C VAL A 116 21.91 -4.89 -13.56
N LEU A 117 20.93 -5.68 -13.96
CA LEU A 117 19.51 -5.47 -13.68
C LEU A 117 18.98 -6.50 -12.66
N GLY A 118 17.81 -6.23 -12.15
CA GLY A 118 17.11 -7.12 -11.25
C GLY A 118 15.66 -7.31 -11.64
N LYS A 119 14.99 -8.19 -10.93
CA LYS A 119 13.54 -8.45 -11.08
C LYS A 119 12.89 -8.65 -9.74
N ILE A 120 11.62 -8.31 -9.68
CA ILE A 120 10.73 -8.61 -8.56
C ILE A 120 9.60 -9.51 -9.04
N SER A 121 9.28 -10.53 -8.27
CA SER A 121 8.18 -11.46 -8.52
C SER A 121 7.19 -11.40 -7.37
N ILE A 122 5.91 -11.18 -7.68
CA ILE A 122 4.82 -11.10 -6.70
C ILE A 122 3.91 -12.29 -6.91
N GLU A 123 3.89 -13.19 -5.93
CA GLU A 123 3.12 -14.43 -5.98
C GLU A 123 1.72 -14.24 -5.39
N THR A 124 0.68 -14.63 -6.15
CA THR A 124 -0.72 -14.53 -5.74
C THR A 124 -1.46 -15.83 -6.01
N GLY A 125 -1.22 -16.85 -5.20
CA GLY A 125 -1.85 -18.16 -5.39
C GLY A 125 -1.40 -18.84 -6.69
N SER A 126 -2.25 -18.84 -7.71
CA SER A 126 -1.97 -19.50 -8.98
C SER A 126 -1.20 -18.65 -10.00
N ARG A 127 -0.95 -17.39 -9.72
CA ARG A 127 -0.30 -16.44 -10.64
C ARG A 127 0.93 -15.81 -10.02
N SER A 128 1.93 -15.55 -10.88
CA SER A 128 3.11 -14.78 -10.53
C SER A 128 3.24 -13.60 -11.49
N THR A 129 3.19 -12.40 -10.94
CA THR A 129 3.48 -11.17 -11.68
C THR A 129 4.96 -10.86 -11.55
N ILE A 130 5.66 -10.78 -12.66
CA ILE A 130 7.10 -10.53 -12.72
C ILE A 130 7.34 -9.17 -13.35
N ILE A 131 8.15 -8.36 -12.69
CA ILE A 131 8.68 -7.13 -13.24
C ILE A 131 10.19 -7.34 -13.40
N ASP A 132 10.62 -7.37 -14.64
CA ASP A 132 12.01 -7.58 -15.03
C ASP A 132 12.66 -6.28 -15.50
N ASN A 133 13.96 -6.31 -15.74
CA ASN A 133 14.74 -5.15 -16.20
C ASN A 133 14.67 -3.93 -15.26
N CYS A 134 14.43 -4.16 -13.97
CA CYS A 134 14.47 -3.12 -12.96
C CYS A 134 15.92 -2.71 -12.63
N GLU A 135 16.13 -1.48 -12.17
CA GLU A 135 17.39 -1.10 -11.57
C GLU A 135 17.66 -1.96 -10.32
N LYS A 136 18.86 -2.52 -10.27
CA LYS A 136 19.23 -3.58 -9.31
C LYS A 136 19.09 -3.20 -7.85
N LYS A 137 19.54 -1.99 -7.47
CA LYS A 137 19.49 -1.53 -6.07
C LYS A 137 18.06 -1.20 -5.66
N THR A 138 17.36 -0.49 -6.54
CA THR A 138 15.99 -0.05 -6.32
C THR A 138 15.04 -1.24 -6.14
N VAL A 139 15.13 -2.25 -7.00
CA VAL A 139 14.25 -3.42 -6.89
C VAL A 139 14.53 -4.22 -5.62
N LYS A 140 15.78 -4.28 -5.16
CA LYS A 140 16.12 -4.92 -3.90
C LYS A 140 15.48 -4.18 -2.73
N VAL A 141 15.67 -2.86 -2.65
CA VAL A 141 15.09 -2.05 -1.57
C VAL A 141 13.57 -2.14 -1.58
N LEU A 142 12.93 -2.05 -2.76
CA LEU A 142 11.48 -2.16 -2.86
C LEU A 142 10.97 -3.53 -2.38
N GLY A 143 11.68 -4.61 -2.70
CA GLY A 143 11.34 -5.94 -2.21
C GLY A 143 11.50 -6.09 -0.70
N ASP A 144 12.57 -5.51 -0.15
CA ASP A 144 12.81 -5.51 1.30
C ASP A 144 11.69 -4.73 2.03
N LEU A 145 11.30 -3.55 1.54
CA LEU A 145 10.18 -2.75 2.06
C LEU A 145 8.85 -3.51 1.98
N ALA A 146 8.60 -4.20 0.86
CA ALA A 146 7.39 -4.98 0.68
C ALA A 146 7.30 -6.13 1.69
N ASN A 147 8.37 -6.89 1.87
CA ASN A 147 8.41 -7.99 2.83
C ASN A 147 8.28 -7.49 4.28
N GLU A 148 8.94 -6.39 4.63
CA GLU A 148 8.81 -5.75 5.94
C GLU A 148 7.35 -5.33 6.20
N TRP A 149 6.70 -4.72 5.20
CA TRP A 149 5.31 -4.29 5.36
C TRP A 149 4.33 -5.46 5.45
N LEU A 150 4.50 -6.48 4.62
CA LEU A 150 3.68 -7.69 4.69
C LEU A 150 3.80 -8.38 6.05
N GLN A 151 5.03 -8.49 6.59
CA GLN A 151 5.24 -9.00 7.95
C GLN A 151 4.52 -8.14 9.00
N THR A 152 4.63 -6.81 8.90
CA THR A 152 3.92 -5.89 9.80
C THR A 152 2.40 -6.10 9.77
N LEU A 153 1.84 -6.34 8.58
CA LEU A 153 0.40 -6.61 8.42
C LEU A 153 0.00 -7.96 9.06
N GLU A 154 0.83 -9.00 8.94
CA GLU A 154 0.58 -10.29 9.58
C GLU A 154 0.69 -10.20 11.11
N GLU A 155 1.66 -9.48 11.63
CA GLU A 155 1.82 -9.23 13.07
C GLU A 155 0.60 -8.48 13.64
N ARG A 156 0.09 -7.47 12.91
CA ARG A 156 -1.14 -6.75 13.29
C ARG A 156 -2.38 -7.63 13.28
N LYS A 157 -2.47 -8.61 12.38
CA LYS A 157 -3.57 -9.58 12.35
C LYS A 157 -3.45 -10.60 13.49
N SER A 158 -2.23 -11.02 13.79
CA SER A 158 -1.91 -12.04 14.81
C SER A 158 -1.88 -11.47 16.22
N ALA A 159 -1.65 -10.15 16.34
CA ALA A 159 -1.75 -9.50 17.63
C ALA A 159 -3.13 -9.81 18.22
N PRO A 160 -3.23 -10.35 19.44
CA PRO A 160 -4.51 -10.50 20.09
C PRO A 160 -5.17 -9.13 19.95
N LYS A 161 -6.38 -9.11 19.37
CA LYS A 161 -7.21 -7.92 19.49
C LYS A 161 -7.30 -7.68 20.99
N THR A 162 -6.42 -6.81 21.49
CA THR A 162 -6.71 -6.09 22.70
C THR A 162 -8.03 -5.43 22.33
N VAL A 163 -9.12 -6.04 22.75
CA VAL A 163 -10.33 -5.31 23.02
C VAL A 163 -9.78 -4.25 23.97
N THR A 164 -9.49 -3.08 23.46
CA THR A 164 -9.42 -1.89 24.28
C THR A 164 -10.81 -1.94 24.88
N GLU A 165 -10.92 -2.47 26.08
CA GLU A 165 -12.13 -2.26 26.88
C GLU A 165 -12.27 -0.76 26.85
N GLU A 166 -13.25 -0.30 26.05
CA GLU A 166 -13.58 1.11 26.00
C GLU A 166 -13.71 1.49 27.47
N SER A 167 -12.84 2.38 27.91
CA SER A 167 -12.83 2.80 29.30
C SER A 167 -14.27 3.13 29.65
N GLY A 168 -14.72 2.77 30.85
CA GLY A 168 -16.10 3.07 31.26
C GLY A 168 -16.45 4.54 31.00
N LEU A 169 -15.44 5.44 31.02
CA LEU A 169 -15.53 6.84 30.64
C LEU A 169 -15.84 7.05 29.14
N ASP A 170 -15.27 6.26 28.25
CA ASP A 170 -15.55 6.40 26.81
C ASP A 170 -16.93 5.85 26.45
N LYS A 171 -17.36 4.77 27.13
CA LYS A 171 -18.74 4.25 27.02
C LYS A 171 -19.75 5.29 27.52
N LEU A 172 -19.46 5.98 28.63
CA LEU A 172 -20.32 7.02 29.16
C LEU A 172 -20.40 8.27 28.24
N LYS A 173 -19.30 8.67 27.60
CA LYS A 173 -19.32 9.76 26.62
C LYS A 173 -20.18 9.42 25.41
N LYS A 174 -19.99 8.24 24.80
CA LYS A 174 -20.83 7.77 23.69
C LYS A 174 -22.30 7.69 24.06
N LEU A 175 -22.60 7.23 25.26
CA LEU A 175 -23.98 7.15 25.76
C LEU A 175 -24.60 8.54 25.89
N ALA A 176 -23.83 9.55 26.36
CA ALA A 176 -24.28 10.93 26.45
C ALA A 176 -24.51 11.57 25.06
N GLU A 177 -23.66 11.25 24.08
CA GLU A 177 -23.85 11.68 22.69
C GLU A 177 -25.13 11.11 22.09
N LEU A 178 -25.40 9.80 22.28
CA LEU A 178 -26.63 9.16 21.80
C LEU A 178 -27.90 9.77 22.41
N LYS A 179 -27.85 10.14 23.71
CA LYS A 179 -28.94 10.86 24.36
C LYS A 179 -29.15 12.26 23.74
N ASN A 180 -28.05 13.01 23.53
CA ASN A 180 -28.13 14.37 22.96
C ASN A 180 -28.63 14.35 21.51
N LEU A 181 -28.38 13.27 20.76
CA LEU A 181 -28.89 13.05 19.41
C LEU A 181 -30.35 12.55 19.39
N GLY A 182 -30.97 12.32 20.57
CA GLY A 182 -32.33 11.81 20.67
C GLY A 182 -32.50 10.35 20.23
N VAL A 183 -31.40 9.60 20.09
CA VAL A 183 -31.40 8.19 19.68
C VAL A 183 -31.88 7.27 20.83
N ILE A 184 -31.59 7.66 22.05
CA ILE A 184 -32.03 6.96 23.27
C ILE A 184 -32.80 7.91 24.21
N SER A 185 -33.75 7.34 24.89
CA SER A 185 -34.57 8.05 25.92
C SER A 185 -33.76 8.28 27.20
N GLU A 186 -34.28 9.16 28.06
CA GLU A 186 -33.72 9.44 29.41
C GLU A 186 -33.69 8.16 30.29
N LEU A 187 -34.71 7.31 30.19
CA LEU A 187 -34.80 6.06 30.91
C LEU A 187 -33.69 5.09 30.46
N GLU A 188 -33.54 4.87 29.17
CA GLU A 188 -32.50 3.99 28.60
C GLU A 188 -31.09 4.49 28.91
N PHE A 189 -30.89 5.82 28.88
CA PHE A 189 -29.63 6.43 29.29
C PHE A 189 -29.28 6.12 30.74
N ASN A 190 -30.24 6.30 31.67
CA ASN A 190 -30.00 6.07 33.09
C ASN A 190 -29.74 4.58 33.41
N GLU A 191 -30.46 3.66 32.78
CA GLU A 191 -30.22 2.25 32.92
C GLU A 191 -28.86 1.80 32.42
N ALA A 192 -28.45 2.26 31.21
CA ALA A 192 -27.17 1.95 30.66
C ALA A 192 -26.01 2.56 31.46
N LYS A 193 -26.19 3.80 31.97
CA LYS A 193 -25.21 4.46 32.84
C LYS A 193 -24.97 3.68 34.14
N ILE A 194 -26.01 3.20 34.77
CA ILE A 194 -25.90 2.38 36.01
C ILE A 194 -25.14 1.08 35.70
N LYS A 195 -25.43 0.39 34.59
CA LYS A 195 -24.72 -0.81 34.18
C LYS A 195 -23.22 -0.56 33.93
N ILE A 196 -22.85 0.54 33.26
CA ILE A 196 -21.46 0.89 33.01
C ILE A 196 -20.74 1.20 34.34
N LEU A 197 -21.36 1.97 35.24
CA LEU A 197 -20.76 2.33 36.52
C LEU A 197 -20.63 1.14 37.47
N SER A 198 -21.50 0.14 37.38
CA SER A 198 -21.39 -1.08 38.17
C SER A 198 -20.37 -2.09 37.66
N SER A 199 -19.85 -1.86 36.44
CA SER A 199 -18.81 -2.71 35.80
C SER A 199 -17.40 -2.09 35.83
N LEU A 200 -17.26 -0.92 36.49
CA LEU A 200 -15.97 -0.24 36.77
C LEU A 200 -15.42 -0.66 38.11
#